data_41a822e33de48bf08abc8eb704c0e741
#
_entry.id   41a822e33de48bf08abc8eb704c0e741
#
_cell.length_a   1.000
_cell.length_b   1.000
_cell.length_c   1.000
_cell.angle_alpha   90.00
_cell.angle_beta   90.00
_cell.angle_gamma   90.00
#
_symmetry.space_group_name_H-M   'P 1'
#
loop_
_entity.id
_entity.type
_entity.pdbx_description
1 polymer ?
#
loop_
_entity_poly.entity_id
_entity_poly.type
_entity_poly.pdbx_seq_one_letter_code
_entity_poly.pdbx_strand_id
1 'polypeptide(L)'
;MHKTLSSLAIIPDGNRRYAQKNNIAVEQAYLAGFRKSEEAVRWCGDSGIKTLTYWALSLDNFSKRSTDELSLLFKLMKSHAQRVLDSQAYKDNEVTVRFFGKRELLPAELNRMFSKVEEMYPERNGGLSLNMGIAYSGRDELLNAAQKLAADISSQKVRANSLTESEFEKYLYLRESPDLLIRTGDSHRLSGMMPWQTVYSELFFSPKLWPEVTKADFEEAVAFYDSTDRKFGK
;
A
#
# COMPACT_ATOMS: atom_id res chain seq x y z
N MET A 1 22.12 8.65 -15.16
CA MET A 1 22.13 7.35 -14.44
C MET A 1 20.68 6.89 -14.38
N HIS A 2 20.33 5.77 -15.02
CA HIS A 2 19.02 5.15 -14.80
C HIS A 2 18.94 4.69 -13.35
N LYS A 3 17.98 5.22 -12.60
CA LYS A 3 17.74 4.79 -11.24
C LYS A 3 16.90 3.52 -11.31
N THR A 4 17.42 2.41 -10.83
CA THR A 4 16.69 1.14 -10.74
C THR A 4 15.43 1.34 -9.88
N LEU A 5 14.29 0.81 -10.33
CA LEU A 5 13.04 0.82 -9.56
C LEU A 5 13.25 0.10 -8.22
N SER A 6 13.15 0.82 -7.14
CA SER A 6 13.39 0.29 -5.78
C SER A 6 12.12 0.29 -4.94
N SER A 7 11.24 1.26 -5.12
CA SER A 7 10.02 1.40 -4.33
C SER A 7 8.79 1.55 -5.22
N LEU A 8 7.81 0.68 -5.00
CA LEU A 8 6.55 0.60 -5.76
C LEU A 8 5.35 0.83 -4.86
N ALA A 9 4.38 1.63 -5.31
CA ALA A 9 3.05 1.70 -4.70
C ALA A 9 1.99 1.14 -5.63
N ILE A 10 0.99 0.44 -5.10
CA ILE A 10 -0.13 -0.13 -5.88
C ILE A 10 -1.48 0.31 -5.30
N ILE A 11 -2.33 0.87 -6.17
CA ILE A 11 -3.77 1.08 -5.92
C ILE A 11 -4.54 -0.02 -6.68
N PRO A 12 -4.97 -1.10 -6.00
CA PRO A 12 -5.59 -2.27 -6.61
C PRO A 12 -7.08 -2.06 -6.85
N ASP A 13 -7.42 -1.21 -7.81
CA ASP A 13 -8.81 -0.87 -8.11
C ASP A 13 -9.45 -1.88 -9.07
N GLY A 14 -10.75 -2.12 -8.91
CA GLY A 14 -11.55 -2.88 -9.86
C GLY A 14 -12.17 -4.19 -9.34
N ASN A 15 -11.95 -4.62 -8.09
CA ASN A 15 -12.51 -5.90 -7.58
C ASN A 15 -14.03 -6.01 -7.73
N ARG A 16 -14.81 -4.99 -7.37
CA ARG A 16 -16.27 -5.01 -7.51
C ARG A 16 -16.72 -5.02 -8.96
N ARG A 17 -16.04 -4.25 -9.82
CA ARG A 17 -16.30 -4.25 -11.27
C ARG A 17 -15.95 -5.60 -11.91
N TYR A 18 -14.92 -6.26 -11.41
CA TYR A 18 -14.57 -7.63 -11.81
C TYR A 18 -15.69 -8.62 -11.46
N ALA A 19 -16.27 -8.51 -10.27
CA ALA A 19 -17.43 -9.33 -9.89
C ALA A 19 -18.62 -9.13 -10.85
N GLN A 20 -18.96 -7.87 -11.15
CA GLN A 20 -20.04 -7.53 -12.08
C GLN A 20 -19.76 -8.04 -13.51
N LYS A 21 -18.56 -7.77 -14.04
CA LYS A 21 -18.13 -8.18 -15.40
C LYS A 21 -18.22 -9.69 -15.60
N ASN A 22 -17.86 -10.47 -14.58
CA ASN A 22 -17.80 -11.94 -14.66
C ASN A 22 -19.04 -12.63 -14.07
N ASN A 23 -20.05 -11.86 -13.63
CA ASN A 23 -21.27 -12.37 -12.99
C ASN A 23 -20.97 -13.35 -11.83
N ILE A 24 -20.03 -12.98 -10.96
CA ILE A 24 -19.63 -13.76 -9.78
C ILE A 24 -19.91 -12.99 -8.48
N ALA A 25 -19.94 -13.70 -7.35
CA ALA A 25 -20.08 -13.08 -6.03
C ALA A 25 -18.89 -12.15 -5.73
N VAL A 26 -19.13 -11.03 -5.04
CA VAL A 26 -18.09 -10.06 -4.63
C VAL A 26 -17.00 -10.73 -3.78
N GLU A 27 -17.35 -11.73 -2.96
CA GLU A 27 -16.42 -12.55 -2.20
C GLU A 27 -15.39 -13.23 -3.09
N GLN A 28 -15.81 -13.82 -4.21
CA GLN A 28 -14.92 -14.50 -5.17
C GLN A 28 -13.96 -13.48 -5.82
N ALA A 29 -14.44 -12.28 -6.13
CA ALA A 29 -13.61 -11.21 -6.66
C ALA A 29 -12.55 -10.73 -5.66
N TYR A 30 -12.93 -10.56 -4.38
CA TYR A 30 -11.97 -10.22 -3.33
C TYR A 30 -10.92 -11.32 -3.12
N LEU A 31 -11.33 -12.58 -3.11
CA LEU A 31 -10.38 -13.70 -3.05
C LEU A 31 -9.41 -13.73 -4.23
N ALA A 32 -9.89 -13.42 -5.44
CA ALA A 32 -9.02 -13.26 -6.60
C ALA A 32 -8.05 -12.08 -6.42
N GLY A 33 -8.53 -10.94 -5.91
CA GLY A 33 -7.70 -9.78 -5.60
C GLY A 33 -6.62 -10.06 -4.55
N PHE A 34 -6.92 -10.83 -3.51
CA PHE A 34 -5.93 -11.26 -2.50
C PHE A 34 -4.87 -12.19 -3.10
N ARG A 35 -5.26 -13.17 -3.93
CA ARG A 35 -4.29 -14.00 -4.66
C ARG A 35 -3.39 -13.15 -5.55
N LYS A 36 -3.96 -12.14 -6.21
CA LYS A 36 -3.20 -11.21 -7.03
C LYS A 36 -2.19 -10.38 -6.23
N SER A 37 -2.53 -9.98 -4.99
CA SER A 37 -1.57 -9.29 -4.13
C SER A 37 -0.37 -10.18 -3.75
N GLU A 38 -0.59 -11.48 -3.53
CA GLU A 38 0.51 -12.44 -3.30
C GLU A 38 1.40 -12.60 -4.55
N GLU A 39 0.79 -12.60 -5.75
CA GLU A 39 1.55 -12.61 -7.00
C GLU A 39 2.40 -11.33 -7.15
N ALA A 40 1.82 -10.15 -6.85
CA ALA A 40 2.53 -8.88 -6.91
C ALA A 40 3.73 -8.84 -5.95
N VAL A 41 3.61 -9.40 -4.74
CA VAL A 41 4.75 -9.54 -3.80
C VAL A 41 5.88 -10.37 -4.44
N ARG A 42 5.55 -11.50 -5.09
CA ARG A 42 6.55 -12.32 -5.79
C ARG A 42 7.19 -11.58 -6.96
N TRP A 43 6.39 -10.89 -7.79
CA TRP A 43 6.92 -10.11 -8.92
C TRP A 43 7.88 -9.00 -8.45
N CYS A 44 7.56 -8.33 -7.35
CA CYS A 44 8.47 -7.35 -6.75
C CYS A 44 9.79 -7.99 -6.30
N GLY A 45 9.73 -9.14 -5.62
CA GLY A 45 10.93 -9.88 -5.21
C GLY A 45 11.78 -10.30 -6.40
N ASP A 46 11.17 -10.91 -7.43
CA ASP A 46 11.84 -11.33 -8.68
C ASP A 46 12.50 -10.15 -9.42
N SER A 47 11.91 -8.97 -9.34
CA SER A 47 12.41 -7.74 -9.98
C SER A 47 13.40 -6.95 -9.13
N GLY A 48 13.74 -7.42 -7.93
CA GLY A 48 14.68 -6.75 -7.02
C GLY A 48 14.14 -5.47 -6.38
N ILE A 49 12.82 -5.23 -6.44
CA ILE A 49 12.14 -4.11 -5.78
C ILE A 49 12.25 -4.32 -4.26
N LYS A 50 12.63 -3.26 -3.54
CA LYS A 50 12.88 -3.31 -2.09
C LYS A 50 11.68 -2.96 -1.24
N THR A 51 10.76 -2.15 -1.78
CA THR A 51 9.58 -1.72 -1.05
C THR A 51 8.34 -1.83 -1.93
N LEU A 52 7.31 -2.51 -1.42
CA LEU A 52 5.97 -2.53 -2.00
C LEU A 52 4.98 -1.91 -1.01
N THR A 53 4.35 -0.81 -1.38
CA THR A 53 3.24 -0.22 -0.63
C THR A 53 1.92 -0.52 -1.33
N TYR A 54 1.01 -1.24 -0.65
CA TYR A 54 -0.24 -1.72 -1.19
C TYR A 54 -1.43 -1.12 -0.45
N TRP A 55 -2.37 -0.48 -1.18
CA TRP A 55 -3.55 0.11 -0.57
C TRP A 55 -4.72 -0.87 -0.51
N ALA A 56 -4.79 -1.64 0.56
CA ALA A 56 -5.79 -2.71 0.70
C ALA A 56 -7.20 -2.20 1.02
N LEU A 57 -7.32 -1.13 1.82
CA LEU A 57 -8.61 -0.52 2.17
C LEU A 57 -8.45 0.98 2.42
N SER A 58 -9.13 1.81 1.62
CA SER A 58 -9.17 3.25 1.88
C SER A 58 -10.13 3.59 3.03
N LEU A 59 -9.86 4.68 3.74
CA LEU A 59 -10.76 5.22 4.76
C LEU A 59 -12.14 5.59 4.16
N ASP A 60 -12.16 6.13 2.94
CA ASP A 60 -13.39 6.43 2.21
C ASP A 60 -14.22 5.17 1.94
N ASN A 61 -13.58 4.08 1.52
CA ASN A 61 -14.26 2.81 1.30
C ASN A 61 -14.76 2.21 2.63
N PHE A 62 -13.96 2.32 3.69
CA PHE A 62 -14.38 1.92 5.02
C PHE A 62 -15.66 2.65 5.46
N SER A 63 -15.75 3.98 5.22
CA SER A 63 -16.89 4.79 5.65
C SER A 63 -18.15 4.60 4.78
N LYS A 64 -17.99 4.17 3.51
CA LYS A 64 -19.11 4.13 2.52
C LYS A 64 -19.63 2.72 2.25
N ARG A 65 -18.92 1.66 2.64
CA ARG A 65 -19.36 0.28 2.44
C ARG A 65 -20.38 -0.13 3.49
N SER A 66 -21.27 -1.05 3.11
CA SER A 66 -22.22 -1.64 4.07
C SER A 66 -21.49 -2.44 5.15
N THR A 67 -22.14 -2.60 6.29
CA THR A 67 -21.61 -3.42 7.40
C THR A 67 -21.34 -4.87 6.96
N ASP A 68 -22.19 -5.44 6.11
CA ASP A 68 -22.03 -6.81 5.60
C ASP A 68 -20.81 -6.93 4.69
N GLU A 69 -20.59 -5.95 3.78
CA GLU A 69 -19.41 -5.93 2.91
C GLU A 69 -18.12 -5.75 3.72
N LEU A 70 -18.12 -4.89 4.75
CA LEU A 70 -16.97 -4.74 5.65
C LEU A 70 -16.70 -6.01 6.45
N SER A 71 -17.75 -6.63 6.98
CA SER A 71 -17.62 -7.88 7.74
C SER A 71 -17.03 -9.00 6.88
N LEU A 72 -17.50 -9.14 5.64
CA LEU A 72 -16.93 -10.05 4.67
C LEU A 72 -15.44 -9.74 4.41
N LEU A 73 -15.12 -8.47 4.15
CA LEU A 73 -13.75 -8.06 3.86
C LEU A 73 -12.81 -8.34 5.05
N PHE A 74 -13.24 -8.06 6.27
CA PHE A 74 -12.45 -8.35 7.47
C PHE A 74 -12.24 -9.84 7.69
N LYS A 75 -13.27 -10.68 7.44
CA LYS A 75 -13.13 -12.14 7.46
C LYS A 75 -12.09 -12.62 6.44
N LEU A 76 -12.12 -12.08 5.22
CA LEU A 76 -11.16 -12.42 4.17
C LEU A 76 -9.75 -11.92 4.50
N MET A 77 -9.60 -10.70 5.02
CA MET A 77 -8.31 -10.17 5.47
C MET A 77 -7.71 -11.02 6.59
N LYS A 78 -8.53 -11.47 7.56
CA LYS A 78 -8.08 -12.36 8.62
C LYS A 78 -7.60 -13.71 8.07
N SER A 79 -8.37 -14.32 7.17
CA SER A 79 -7.99 -15.57 6.51
C SER A 79 -6.70 -15.42 5.71
N HIS A 80 -6.55 -14.29 5.00
CA HIS A 80 -5.33 -14.00 4.25
C HIS A 80 -4.12 -13.79 5.16
N ALA A 81 -4.27 -13.04 6.26
CA ALA A 81 -3.22 -12.87 7.26
C ALA A 81 -2.77 -14.21 7.87
N GLN A 82 -3.70 -15.13 8.13
CA GLN A 82 -3.35 -16.48 8.58
C GLN A 82 -2.51 -17.22 7.53
N ARG A 83 -2.88 -17.14 6.25
CA ARG A 83 -2.08 -17.76 5.16
C ARG A 83 -0.69 -17.16 5.05
N VAL A 84 -0.53 -15.85 5.28
CA VAL A 84 0.79 -15.20 5.33
C VAL A 84 1.62 -15.77 6.48
N LEU A 85 1.05 -15.94 7.68
CA LEU A 85 1.75 -16.55 8.82
C LEU A 85 2.24 -17.96 8.52
N ASP A 86 1.46 -18.74 7.76
CA ASP A 86 1.78 -20.12 7.40
C ASP A 86 2.69 -20.22 6.16
N SER A 87 2.95 -19.10 5.49
CA SER A 87 3.65 -19.08 4.20
C SER A 87 5.17 -19.25 4.34
N GLN A 88 5.71 -20.32 3.80
CA GLN A 88 7.17 -20.51 3.71
C GLN A 88 7.82 -19.48 2.78
N ALA A 89 7.15 -19.09 1.69
CA ALA A 89 7.68 -18.11 0.74
C ALA A 89 7.97 -16.73 1.37
N TYR A 90 7.16 -16.29 2.33
CA TYR A 90 7.42 -15.05 3.06
C TYR A 90 8.63 -15.16 3.99
N LYS A 91 8.86 -16.37 4.57
CA LYS A 91 10.02 -16.63 5.44
C LYS A 91 11.32 -16.69 4.63
N ASP A 92 11.30 -17.40 3.51
CA ASP A 92 12.47 -17.62 2.66
C ASP A 92 12.93 -16.32 1.95
N ASN A 93 12.00 -15.41 1.63
CA ASN A 93 12.30 -14.14 0.95
C ASN A 93 12.57 -12.97 1.92
N GLU A 94 12.72 -13.22 3.21
CA GLU A 94 13.00 -12.20 4.24
C GLU A 94 12.04 -11.01 4.17
N VAL A 95 10.77 -11.27 3.89
CA VAL A 95 9.76 -10.21 3.75
C VAL A 95 9.53 -9.55 5.10
N THR A 96 9.61 -8.22 5.16
CA THR A 96 9.11 -7.41 6.27
C THR A 96 7.64 -7.05 5.98
N VAL A 97 6.75 -7.14 6.98
CA VAL A 97 5.35 -6.73 6.80
C VAL A 97 4.99 -5.65 7.81
N ARG A 98 4.36 -4.58 7.33
CA ARG A 98 3.88 -3.47 8.15
C ARG A 98 2.46 -3.07 7.74
N PHE A 99 1.58 -2.87 8.71
CA PHE A 99 0.23 -2.32 8.49
C PHE A 99 0.14 -0.89 8.99
N PHE A 100 -0.38 0.02 8.17
CA PHE A 100 -0.53 1.43 8.51
C PHE A 100 -1.93 1.96 8.15
N GLY A 101 -2.32 3.08 8.73
CA GLY A 101 -3.65 3.69 8.63
C GLY A 101 -4.38 3.69 9.97
N LYS A 102 -5.70 3.91 9.95
CA LYS A 102 -6.56 3.98 11.16
C LYS A 102 -6.92 2.60 11.70
N ARG A 103 -5.94 1.90 12.25
CA ARG A 103 -6.11 0.55 12.80
C ARG A 103 -7.10 0.49 13.97
N GLU A 104 -7.28 1.58 14.68
CA GLU A 104 -8.25 1.71 15.77
C GLU A 104 -9.71 1.53 15.31
N LEU A 105 -9.99 1.70 14.03
CA LEU A 105 -11.31 1.45 13.43
C LEU A 105 -11.59 -0.03 13.12
N LEU A 106 -10.57 -0.88 13.17
CA LEU A 106 -10.68 -2.27 12.80
C LEU A 106 -11.14 -3.14 13.98
N PRO A 107 -11.81 -4.28 13.74
CA PRO A 107 -12.12 -5.23 14.79
C PRO A 107 -10.86 -5.65 15.56
N ALA A 108 -10.95 -5.73 16.88
CA ALA A 108 -9.82 -6.06 17.76
C ALA A 108 -9.15 -7.39 17.37
N GLU A 109 -9.93 -8.38 16.90
CA GLU A 109 -9.41 -9.66 16.47
C GLU A 109 -8.54 -9.53 15.20
N LEU A 110 -8.95 -8.70 14.23
CA LEU A 110 -8.18 -8.44 13.02
C LEU A 110 -6.88 -7.70 13.35
N ASN A 111 -6.94 -6.71 14.25
CA ASN A 111 -5.75 -6.01 14.73
C ASN A 111 -4.75 -6.93 15.41
N ARG A 112 -5.23 -7.87 16.25
CA ARG A 112 -4.34 -8.88 16.87
C ARG A 112 -3.69 -9.78 15.81
N MET A 113 -4.42 -10.13 14.75
CA MET A 113 -3.87 -10.92 13.66
C MET A 113 -2.77 -10.15 12.90
N PHE A 114 -3.01 -8.87 12.61
CA PHE A 114 -2.01 -8.02 11.96
C PHE A 114 -0.75 -7.86 12.83
N SER A 115 -0.90 -7.65 14.15
CA SER A 115 0.25 -7.58 15.05
C SER A 115 1.05 -8.89 15.05
N LYS A 116 0.41 -10.06 15.02
CA LYS A 116 1.11 -11.34 14.90
C LYS A 116 1.89 -11.46 13.57
N VAL A 117 1.33 -10.93 12.47
CA VAL A 117 2.06 -10.90 11.18
C VAL A 117 3.29 -10.00 11.28
N GLU A 118 3.15 -8.80 11.84
CA GLU A 118 4.27 -7.86 12.05
C GLU A 118 5.35 -8.45 12.97
N GLU A 119 4.96 -9.15 14.04
CA GLU A 119 5.89 -9.86 14.94
C GLU A 119 6.64 -11.01 14.25
N MET A 120 5.96 -11.75 13.36
CA MET A 120 6.56 -12.85 12.59
C MET A 120 7.50 -12.33 11.50
N TYR A 121 7.19 -11.20 10.89
CA TYR A 121 7.90 -10.58 9.78
C TYR A 121 8.37 -9.16 10.12
N PRO A 122 9.21 -9.01 11.16
CA PRO A 122 9.66 -7.71 11.64
C PRO A 122 10.59 -7.02 10.63
N GLU A 123 10.85 -5.74 10.86
CA GLU A 123 11.79 -4.98 10.05
C GLU A 123 13.18 -5.62 10.07
N ARG A 124 13.75 -5.79 8.86
CA ARG A 124 15.07 -6.41 8.64
C ARG A 124 15.86 -5.60 7.62
N ASN A 125 17.17 -5.69 7.70
CA ASN A 125 18.07 -5.15 6.69
C ASN A 125 18.13 -6.11 5.49
N GLY A 126 17.53 -5.74 4.39
CA GLY A 126 17.46 -6.56 3.18
C GLY A 126 16.04 -7.09 2.92
N GLY A 127 15.87 -7.90 1.87
CA GLY A 127 14.58 -8.45 1.49
C GLY A 127 13.59 -7.42 0.94
N LEU A 128 12.31 -7.75 0.97
CA LEU A 128 11.19 -6.92 0.51
C LEU A 128 10.39 -6.37 1.70
N SER A 129 10.26 -5.05 1.80
CA SER A 129 9.34 -4.40 2.73
C SER A 129 7.95 -4.29 2.12
N LEU A 130 6.96 -4.98 2.70
CA LEU A 130 5.55 -4.90 2.31
C LEU A 130 4.78 -4.00 3.28
N ASN A 131 4.38 -2.82 2.82
CA ASN A 131 3.56 -1.87 3.57
C ASN A 131 2.10 -1.95 3.13
N MET A 132 1.19 -2.29 4.05
CA MET A 132 -0.23 -2.49 3.78
C MET A 132 -1.08 -1.36 4.37
N GLY A 133 -1.65 -0.50 3.51
CA GLY A 133 -2.55 0.59 3.92
C GLY A 133 -3.97 0.08 4.20
N ILE A 134 -4.40 0.15 5.46
CA ILE A 134 -5.72 -0.33 5.92
C ILE A 134 -6.48 0.82 6.59
N ALA A 135 -7.72 1.06 6.16
CA ALA A 135 -8.50 2.23 6.57
C ALA A 135 -7.64 3.53 6.46
N TYR A 136 -6.86 3.60 5.39
CA TYR A 136 -5.89 4.66 5.14
C TYR A 136 -6.45 5.76 4.25
N SER A 137 -6.09 6.99 4.56
CA SER A 137 -6.27 8.16 3.70
C SER A 137 -5.08 9.11 3.89
N GLY A 138 -4.47 9.53 2.81
CA GLY A 138 -3.33 10.46 2.89
C GLY A 138 -3.71 11.85 3.43
N ARG A 139 -4.95 12.31 3.22
CA ARG A 139 -5.41 13.55 3.87
C ARG A 139 -5.48 13.42 5.38
N ASP A 140 -5.95 12.27 5.86
CA ASP A 140 -6.01 11.97 7.29
C ASP A 140 -4.59 11.78 7.87
N GLU A 141 -3.68 11.15 7.13
CA GLU A 141 -2.27 11.04 7.50
C GLU A 141 -1.64 12.41 7.71
N LEU A 142 -1.80 13.33 6.73
CA LEU A 142 -1.26 14.68 6.81
C LEU A 142 -1.84 15.47 7.99
N LEU A 143 -3.15 15.36 8.22
CA LEU A 143 -3.80 16.01 9.36
C LEU A 143 -3.27 15.45 10.69
N ASN A 144 -3.14 14.14 10.81
CA ASN A 144 -2.58 13.48 11.99
C ASN A 144 -1.11 13.90 12.22
N ALA A 145 -0.31 13.95 11.17
CA ALA A 145 1.08 14.41 11.24
C ALA A 145 1.16 15.86 11.72
N ALA A 146 0.34 16.75 11.18
CA ALA A 146 0.26 18.15 11.60
C ALA A 146 -0.15 18.30 13.08
N GLN A 147 -1.14 17.52 13.53
CA GLN A 147 -1.57 17.52 14.93
C GLN A 147 -0.47 17.07 15.88
N LYS A 148 0.24 15.99 15.55
CA LYS A 148 1.38 15.48 16.36
C LYS A 148 2.52 16.51 16.40
N LEU A 149 2.86 17.10 15.26
CA LEU A 149 3.87 18.14 15.17
C LEU A 149 3.49 19.37 16.02
N ALA A 150 2.23 19.83 15.94
CA ALA A 150 1.76 20.97 16.75
C ALA A 150 1.87 20.66 18.25
N ALA A 151 1.57 19.45 18.69
CA ALA A 151 1.74 19.03 20.08
C ALA A 151 3.23 19.04 20.51
N ASP A 152 4.13 18.58 19.65
CA ASP A 152 5.57 18.60 19.93
C ASP A 152 6.17 20.00 19.90
N ILE A 153 5.67 20.91 19.08
CA ILE A 153 6.02 22.33 19.14
C ILE A 153 5.51 22.95 20.44
N SER A 154 4.26 22.72 20.82
CA SER A 154 3.68 23.25 22.06
C SER A 154 4.41 22.77 23.32
N SER A 155 4.92 21.53 23.29
CA SER A 155 5.73 20.94 24.37
C SER A 155 7.24 21.27 24.25
N GLN A 156 7.62 22.15 23.35
CA GLN A 156 9.01 22.61 23.12
C GLN A 156 10.00 21.49 22.71
N LYS A 157 9.51 20.34 22.25
CA LYS A 157 10.35 19.27 21.71
C LYS A 157 10.89 19.60 20.31
N VAL A 158 10.13 20.37 19.55
CA VAL A 158 10.48 20.82 18.19
C VAL A 158 10.33 22.34 18.12
N ARG A 159 11.25 23.01 17.43
CA ARG A 159 11.18 24.46 17.18
C ARG A 159 10.53 24.68 15.81
N ALA A 160 9.45 25.45 15.74
CA ALA A 160 8.72 25.73 14.51
C ALA A 160 9.56 26.36 13.40
N ASN A 161 10.52 27.23 13.77
CA ASN A 161 11.39 27.95 12.84
C ASN A 161 12.56 27.12 12.28
N SER A 162 12.77 25.89 12.79
CA SER A 162 13.78 24.96 12.28
C SER A 162 13.17 23.73 11.61
N LEU A 163 11.86 23.76 11.34
CA LEU A 163 11.16 22.66 10.70
C LEU A 163 11.59 22.52 9.23
N THR A 164 11.99 21.32 8.86
CA THR A 164 12.31 20.91 7.49
C THR A 164 11.35 19.84 7.01
N GLU A 165 11.34 19.57 5.68
CA GLU A 165 10.57 18.45 5.12
C GLU A 165 10.91 17.12 5.82
N SER A 166 12.20 16.83 5.99
CA SER A 166 12.68 15.61 6.68
C SER A 166 12.23 15.52 8.14
N GLU A 167 12.09 16.64 8.85
CA GLU A 167 11.51 16.64 10.20
C GLU A 167 10.02 16.36 10.17
N PHE A 168 9.26 16.91 9.21
CA PHE A 168 7.84 16.65 9.04
C PHE A 168 7.56 15.18 8.68
N GLU A 169 8.38 14.57 7.83
CA GLU A 169 8.25 13.16 7.43
C GLU A 169 8.31 12.18 8.60
N LYS A 170 8.93 12.54 9.73
CA LYS A 170 8.96 11.72 10.93
C LYS A 170 7.57 11.48 11.55
N TYR A 171 6.60 12.33 11.23
CA TYR A 171 5.22 12.26 11.70
C TYR A 171 4.29 11.48 10.76
N LEU A 172 4.73 11.19 9.53
CA LEU A 172 3.99 10.37 8.56
C LEU A 172 3.99 8.90 8.95
N TYR A 173 3.04 8.14 8.42
CA TYR A 173 3.00 6.68 8.60
C TYR A 173 4.19 6.00 7.92
N LEU A 174 4.54 6.46 6.72
CA LEU A 174 5.67 5.98 5.93
C LEU A 174 6.49 7.18 5.46
N ARG A 175 7.82 7.04 5.49
CA ARG A 175 8.75 8.08 5.00
C ARG A 175 9.18 7.82 3.56
N GLU A 176 9.20 6.55 3.14
CA GLU A 176 9.64 6.17 1.82
C GLU A 176 8.69 6.70 0.76
N SER A 177 9.26 7.35 -0.25
CA SER A 177 8.55 7.78 -1.45
C SER A 177 8.62 6.68 -2.50
N PRO A 178 7.49 6.24 -3.07
CA PRO A 178 7.53 5.28 -4.16
C PRO A 178 8.12 5.91 -5.41
N ASP A 179 8.98 5.16 -6.10
CA ASP A 179 9.53 5.56 -7.40
C ASP A 179 8.45 5.50 -8.49
N LEU A 180 7.60 4.45 -8.42
CA LEU A 180 6.48 4.21 -9.33
C LEU A 180 5.20 3.95 -8.54
N LEU A 181 4.09 4.53 -8.98
CA LEU A 181 2.76 4.18 -8.50
C LEU A 181 1.95 3.58 -9.64
N ILE A 182 1.47 2.35 -9.46
CA ILE A 182 0.57 1.67 -10.40
C ILE A 182 -0.86 1.77 -9.87
N ARG A 183 -1.78 2.26 -10.69
CA ARG A 183 -3.20 2.20 -10.41
C ARG A 183 -3.92 1.41 -11.49
N THR A 184 -4.69 0.40 -11.09
CA THR A 184 -5.52 -0.41 -11.97
C THR A 184 -6.96 0.11 -12.06
N GLY A 185 -7.75 -0.42 -12.99
CA GLY A 185 -9.18 -0.16 -13.08
C GLY A 185 -9.57 1.13 -13.78
N ASP A 186 -8.80 1.57 -14.78
CA ASP A 186 -9.13 2.70 -15.67
C ASP A 186 -9.49 4.00 -14.94
N SER A 187 -8.77 4.32 -13.88
CA SER A 187 -8.96 5.54 -13.09
C SER A 187 -7.66 6.32 -12.98
N HIS A 188 -7.62 7.53 -13.56
CA HIS A 188 -6.42 8.38 -13.66
C HIS A 188 -6.37 9.42 -12.51
N ARG A 189 -6.24 8.96 -11.28
CA ARG A 189 -6.14 9.79 -10.06
C ARG A 189 -5.52 9.02 -8.91
N LEU A 190 -4.90 9.70 -7.96
CA LEU A 190 -4.31 9.09 -6.76
C LEU A 190 -5.34 8.76 -5.67
N SER A 191 -6.49 9.41 -5.68
CA SER A 191 -7.56 9.28 -4.68
C SER A 191 -7.09 9.50 -3.23
N GLY A 192 -5.95 10.16 -3.04
CA GLY A 192 -5.36 10.41 -1.72
C GLY A 192 -4.37 9.34 -1.26
N MET A 193 -3.87 8.49 -2.16
CA MET A 193 -2.77 7.59 -1.85
C MET A 193 -1.47 8.36 -1.70
N MET A 194 -0.92 8.42 -0.49
CA MET A 194 0.41 8.95 -0.16
C MET A 194 0.71 10.32 -0.79
N PRO A 195 -0.12 11.38 -0.58
CA PRO A 195 -0.01 12.64 -1.33
C PRO A 195 1.30 13.39 -1.11
N TRP A 196 1.94 13.23 0.05
CA TRP A 196 3.26 13.78 0.33
C TRP A 196 4.37 12.99 -0.37
N GLN A 197 4.30 11.67 -0.26
CA GLN A 197 5.36 10.79 -0.73
C GLN A 197 5.36 10.59 -2.25
N THR A 198 4.20 10.77 -2.93
CA THR A 198 4.06 10.53 -4.38
C THR A 198 4.30 11.74 -5.26
N VAL A 199 4.77 12.86 -4.70
CA VAL A 199 4.99 14.14 -5.44
C VAL A 199 5.92 13.95 -6.65
N TYR A 200 6.91 13.07 -6.54
CA TYR A 200 7.89 12.79 -7.61
C TYR A 200 7.81 11.35 -8.12
N SER A 201 6.75 10.62 -7.80
CA SER A 201 6.53 9.27 -8.33
C SER A 201 6.12 9.31 -9.79
N GLU A 202 6.63 8.39 -10.60
CA GLU A 202 6.02 8.11 -11.90
C GLU A 202 4.66 7.45 -11.70
N LEU A 203 3.69 7.79 -12.55
CA LEU A 203 2.31 7.30 -12.41
C LEU A 203 1.93 6.44 -13.61
N PHE A 204 1.69 5.16 -13.39
CA PHE A 204 1.22 4.24 -14.40
C PHE A 204 -0.25 3.86 -14.14
N PHE A 205 -1.11 4.11 -15.12
CA PHE A 205 -2.54 3.83 -15.04
C PHE A 205 -2.89 2.68 -15.98
N SER A 206 -3.31 1.54 -15.42
CA SER A 206 -3.71 0.37 -16.18
C SER A 206 -5.25 0.32 -16.33
N PRO A 207 -5.77 0.06 -17.54
CA PRO A 207 -7.20 -0.14 -17.76
C PRO A 207 -7.71 -1.46 -17.16
N LYS A 208 -6.84 -2.42 -16.88
CA LYS A 208 -7.21 -3.72 -16.33
C LYS A 208 -7.73 -3.61 -14.91
N LEU A 209 -8.74 -4.43 -14.60
CA LEU A 209 -9.21 -4.58 -13.22
C LEU A 209 -8.18 -5.37 -12.42
N TRP A 210 -8.02 -5.06 -11.13
CA TRP A 210 -6.95 -5.65 -10.30
C TRP A 210 -6.84 -7.19 -10.42
N PRO A 211 -7.94 -7.99 -10.32
CA PRO A 211 -7.83 -9.45 -10.47
C PRO A 211 -7.38 -9.94 -11.86
N GLU A 212 -7.45 -9.09 -12.89
CA GLU A 212 -7.08 -9.43 -14.29
C GLU A 212 -5.61 -9.13 -14.59
N VAL A 213 -4.90 -8.41 -13.72
CA VAL A 213 -3.50 -8.03 -13.93
C VAL A 213 -2.62 -9.28 -14.02
N THR A 214 -1.77 -9.31 -15.02
CA THR A 214 -0.80 -10.40 -15.26
C THR A 214 0.62 -9.93 -14.96
N LYS A 215 1.58 -10.88 -14.94
CA LYS A 215 3.00 -10.54 -14.83
C LYS A 215 3.46 -9.63 -15.97
N ALA A 216 2.96 -9.87 -17.20
CA ALA A 216 3.29 -9.03 -18.34
C ALA A 216 2.82 -7.57 -18.18
N ASP A 217 1.64 -7.34 -17.56
CA ASP A 217 1.18 -5.98 -17.27
C ASP A 217 2.02 -5.28 -16.20
N PHE A 218 2.50 -6.05 -15.23
CA PHE A 218 3.45 -5.56 -14.23
C PHE A 218 4.80 -5.19 -14.89
N GLU A 219 5.32 -6.04 -15.75
CA GLU A 219 6.57 -5.81 -16.50
C GLU A 219 6.44 -4.60 -17.45
N GLU A 220 5.26 -4.39 -18.07
CA GLU A 220 4.96 -3.18 -18.85
C GLU A 220 5.07 -1.90 -17.98
N ALA A 221 4.52 -1.92 -16.78
CA ALA A 221 4.64 -0.79 -15.86
C ALA A 221 6.09 -0.52 -15.41
N VAL A 222 6.88 -1.57 -15.21
CA VAL A 222 8.32 -1.45 -14.92
C VAL A 222 9.07 -0.89 -16.13
N ALA A 223 8.80 -1.38 -17.33
CA ALA A 223 9.40 -0.87 -18.56
C ALA A 223 9.03 0.60 -18.83
N PHE A 224 7.79 1.01 -18.53
CA PHE A 224 7.39 2.42 -18.57
C PHE A 224 8.27 3.26 -17.65
N TYR A 225 8.48 2.83 -16.39
CA TYR A 225 9.35 3.52 -15.46
C TYR A 225 10.79 3.63 -15.97
N ASP A 226 11.35 2.55 -16.51
CA ASP A 226 12.73 2.52 -17.02
C ASP A 226 12.91 3.41 -18.25
N SER A 227 11.85 3.64 -19.04
CA SER A 227 11.86 4.50 -20.22
C SER A 227 11.68 5.99 -19.90
N THR A 228 11.29 6.35 -18.68
CA THR A 228 11.00 7.73 -18.32
C THR A 228 12.30 8.52 -18.05
N ASP A 229 12.51 9.61 -18.76
CA ASP A 229 13.63 10.55 -18.55
C ASP A 229 13.31 11.53 -17.41
N ARG A 230 13.90 11.30 -16.24
CA ARG A 230 13.64 12.07 -15.02
C ARG A 230 14.56 13.28 -14.93
N LYS A 231 14.04 14.44 -15.20
CA LYS A 231 14.82 15.70 -15.22
C LYS A 231 14.89 16.43 -13.87
N PHE A 232 14.12 16.07 -12.84
CA PHE A 232 14.09 16.67 -11.50
C PHE A 232 14.35 18.20 -11.51
N GLY A 233 13.72 18.93 -12.45
CA GLY A 233 13.88 20.38 -12.58
C GLY A 233 15.23 20.86 -13.12
N LYS A 234 16.02 20.02 -13.76
CA LYS A 234 17.26 20.38 -14.47
C LYS A 234 17.03 20.50 -15.97
#